data_c25840555c3323b3c6aa53a32be69a75
#
_entry.id   c25840555c3323b3c6aa53a32be69a75
#
_cell.length_a   1.000
_cell.length_b   1.000
_cell.length_c   1.000
_cell.angle_alpha   90.00
_cell.angle_beta   90.00
_cell.angle_gamma   90.00
#
_symmetry.space_group_name_H-M   'P 1'
#
loop_
_entity.id
_entity.type
_entity.pdbx_description
1 polymer ?
#
loop_
_entity_poly.entity_id
_entity_poly.type
_entity_poly.pdbx_seq_one_letter_code
_entity_poly.pdbx_strand_id
1 'polypeptide(L)'
;DLHIDNYLLFNWGMMPDNKYDVNNRGPLSTDMIGMNYEYPDGDYATRERIWQEHVDYTKGLLYFLTHDERVPSKLRDQVSRFGWAKDEFVDNDNFPTQLYVREARRLNGEYIMTQKNCQGEETVGDAIGMAAYGMDSHNCQRIITNGMVKNEGDVQYHGFPPYPISYKSITPKREECTNLLVPVCISSTHIAFGSIRMEP
;
A
#
# COMPACT_ATOMS: atom_id res chain seq x y z
N ASP A 1 -18.02 11.52 23.61
CA ASP A 1 -18.72 10.46 22.86
C ASP A 1 -18.10 10.35 21.48
N LEU A 2 -17.15 9.44 21.34
CA LEU A 2 -16.69 9.02 20.02
C LEU A 2 -17.87 8.30 19.37
N HIS A 3 -18.57 8.96 18.48
CA HIS A 3 -19.44 8.30 17.53
C HIS A 3 -18.53 7.38 16.68
N ILE A 4 -18.41 6.15 17.11
CA ILE A 4 -17.72 5.11 16.36
C ILE A 4 -18.74 4.57 15.36
N ASP A 5 -19.05 5.38 14.39
CA ASP A 5 -19.51 4.87 13.11
C ASP A 5 -18.37 4.08 12.48
N ASN A 6 -18.68 3.12 11.64
CA ASN A 6 -17.76 2.18 10.96
C ASN A 6 -16.52 2.81 10.29
N TYR A 7 -16.34 4.09 10.42
CA TYR A 7 -15.39 4.94 9.71
C TYR A 7 -14.14 5.33 10.50
N LEU A 8 -14.06 5.05 11.80
CA LEU A 8 -13.07 5.74 12.62
C LEU A 8 -11.77 4.98 12.83
N LEU A 9 -11.76 3.68 12.65
CA LEU A 9 -10.56 2.89 12.88
C LEU A 9 -9.92 2.41 11.57
N PHE A 10 -10.72 1.74 10.75
CA PHE A 10 -10.30 1.18 9.47
C PHE A 10 -11.37 1.42 8.43
N ASN A 11 -10.97 1.43 7.17
CA ASN A 11 -11.89 1.33 6.05
C ASN A 11 -12.14 -0.16 5.76
N TRP A 12 -13.33 -0.64 6.12
CA TRP A 12 -13.74 -2.02 5.95
C TRP A 12 -14.39 -2.21 4.59
N GLY A 13 -13.68 -2.86 3.67
CA GLY A 13 -14.22 -3.27 2.37
C GLY A 13 -14.73 -4.72 2.44
N MET A 14 -16.05 -4.92 2.32
CA MET A 14 -16.61 -6.27 2.27
C MET A 14 -16.27 -6.94 0.94
N MET A 15 -15.71 -8.14 1.03
CA MET A 15 -15.34 -9.00 -0.09
C MET A 15 -16.24 -10.25 -0.11
N PRO A 16 -16.24 -11.05 -1.19
CA PRO A 16 -16.93 -12.34 -1.21
C PRO A 16 -16.55 -13.23 -0.01
N ASP A 17 -17.43 -14.17 0.31
CA ASP A 17 -17.23 -15.17 1.38
C ASP A 17 -17.07 -14.57 2.79
N ASN A 18 -17.73 -13.43 3.05
CA ASN A 18 -17.68 -12.70 4.33
C ASN A 18 -16.27 -12.30 4.77
N LYS A 19 -15.39 -12.07 3.83
CA LYS A 19 -14.06 -11.52 4.08
C LYS A 19 -14.07 -10.01 4.02
N TYR A 20 -13.08 -9.39 4.62
CA TYR A 20 -12.95 -7.95 4.64
C TYR A 20 -11.53 -7.53 4.28
N ASP A 21 -11.44 -6.61 3.34
CA ASP A 21 -10.24 -5.80 3.16
C ASP A 21 -10.19 -4.74 4.26
N VAL A 22 -9.06 -4.64 4.93
CA VAL A 22 -8.85 -3.68 6.03
C VAL A 22 -7.87 -2.62 5.59
N ASN A 23 -8.39 -1.49 5.14
CA ASN A 23 -7.58 -0.38 4.65
C ASN A 23 -7.45 0.73 5.71
N ASN A 24 -6.41 1.53 5.57
CA ASN A 24 -6.11 2.62 6.49
C ASN A 24 -7.09 3.77 6.37
N ARG A 25 -7.44 4.33 7.54
CA ARG A 25 -8.21 5.57 7.62
C ARG A 25 -7.95 6.28 8.95
N GLY A 26 -6.99 7.15 9.00
CA GLY A 26 -6.71 7.92 10.21
C GLY A 26 -5.42 7.52 10.92
N PRO A 27 -5.24 7.90 12.19
CA PRO A 27 -3.98 7.74 12.92
C PRO A 27 -3.64 6.30 13.27
N LEU A 28 -4.63 5.43 13.43
CA LEU A 28 -4.45 3.99 13.64
C LEU A 28 -4.48 3.27 12.29
N SER A 29 -3.54 2.37 12.10
CA SER A 29 -3.31 1.71 10.83
C SER A 29 -2.74 0.33 11.05
N THR A 30 -3.13 -0.64 10.22
CA THR A 30 -2.46 -1.93 10.10
C THR A 30 -1.09 -1.80 9.41
N ASP A 31 -0.81 -0.66 8.79
CA ASP A 31 0.51 -0.36 8.26
C ASP A 31 1.47 0.05 9.39
N MET A 32 2.60 -0.63 9.47
CA MET A 32 3.72 -0.25 10.32
C MET A 32 4.56 0.82 9.60
N ILE A 33 4.01 2.04 9.54
CA ILE A 33 4.50 3.14 8.71
C ILE A 33 5.95 3.50 9.07
N GLY A 34 6.82 3.57 8.06
CA GLY A 34 8.23 3.96 8.21
C GLY A 34 9.15 2.84 8.70
N MET A 35 8.68 1.60 8.81
CA MET A 35 9.44 0.50 9.42
C MET A 35 9.95 -0.55 8.41
N ASN A 36 9.90 -0.24 7.11
CA ASN A 36 10.32 -1.18 6.06
C ASN A 36 11.28 -0.59 5.02
N TYR A 37 11.94 0.52 5.33
CA TYR A 37 12.86 1.18 4.40
C TYR A 37 14.06 0.30 4.00
N GLU A 38 14.55 -0.53 4.90
CA GLU A 38 15.67 -1.44 4.63
C GLU A 38 15.24 -2.69 3.83
N TYR A 39 13.94 -2.99 3.74
CA TYR A 39 13.45 -4.23 3.18
C TYR A 39 13.86 -4.44 1.70
N PRO A 40 13.73 -3.44 0.79
CA PRO A 40 14.04 -3.63 -0.63
C PRO A 40 15.49 -4.07 -0.88
N ASP A 41 16.45 -3.51 -0.17
CA ASP A 41 17.87 -3.75 -0.34
C ASP A 41 18.49 -4.65 0.74
N GLY A 42 17.66 -5.10 1.69
CA GLY A 42 18.07 -5.98 2.78
C GLY A 42 18.43 -7.39 2.28
N ASP A 43 19.34 -8.03 2.99
CA ASP A 43 19.57 -9.47 2.87
C ASP A 43 18.41 -10.27 3.45
N TYR A 44 18.46 -11.59 3.35
CA TYR A 44 17.36 -12.44 3.84
C TYR A 44 17.12 -12.30 5.34
N ALA A 45 18.17 -12.15 6.14
CA ALA A 45 18.02 -11.98 7.59
C ALA A 45 17.35 -10.65 7.95
N THR A 46 17.73 -9.57 7.27
CA THR A 46 17.10 -8.24 7.41
C THR A 46 15.63 -8.29 7.00
N ARG A 47 15.32 -8.92 5.87
CA ARG A 47 13.92 -9.04 5.39
C ARG A 47 13.07 -9.88 6.33
N GLU A 48 13.61 -10.99 6.85
CA GLU A 48 12.91 -11.85 7.80
C GLU A 48 12.62 -11.09 9.11
N ARG A 49 13.58 -10.36 9.64
CA ARG A 49 13.39 -9.52 10.83
C ARG A 49 12.27 -8.50 10.60
N ILE A 50 12.31 -7.78 9.49
CA ILE A 50 11.30 -6.76 9.17
C ILE A 50 9.92 -7.40 8.98
N TRP A 51 9.85 -8.56 8.31
CA TRP A 51 8.61 -9.29 8.14
C TRP A 51 8.02 -9.70 9.49
N GLN A 52 8.82 -10.28 10.38
CA GLN A 52 8.39 -10.68 11.71
C GLN A 52 7.91 -9.47 12.55
N GLU A 53 8.62 -8.35 12.50
CA GLU A 53 8.19 -7.11 13.16
C GLU A 53 6.82 -6.63 12.68
N HIS A 54 6.51 -6.76 11.38
CA HIS A 54 5.20 -6.42 10.83
C HIS A 54 4.11 -7.41 11.24
N VAL A 55 4.43 -8.69 11.32
CA VAL A 55 3.52 -9.72 11.86
C VAL A 55 3.17 -9.40 13.31
N ASP A 56 4.18 -9.15 14.13
CA ASP A 56 4.02 -8.85 15.56
C ASP A 56 3.24 -7.55 15.78
N TYR A 57 3.54 -6.52 14.98
CA TYR A 57 2.80 -5.26 15.02
C TYR A 57 1.31 -5.46 14.68
N THR A 58 1.01 -6.16 13.58
CA THR A 58 -0.38 -6.34 13.12
C THR A 58 -1.18 -7.20 14.11
N LYS A 59 -0.62 -8.34 14.53
CA LYS A 59 -1.24 -9.21 15.53
C LYS A 59 -1.40 -8.47 16.87
N GLY A 60 -0.37 -7.75 17.31
CA GLY A 60 -0.38 -6.97 18.54
C GLY A 60 -1.40 -5.83 18.53
N LEU A 61 -1.54 -5.11 17.42
CA LEU A 61 -2.55 -4.06 17.26
C LEU A 61 -3.97 -4.63 17.38
N LEU A 62 -4.27 -5.72 16.68
CA LEU A 62 -5.60 -6.34 16.73
C LEU A 62 -5.89 -6.94 18.11
N TYR A 63 -4.89 -7.54 18.76
CA TYR A 63 -5.01 -8.01 20.13
C TYR A 63 -5.28 -6.85 21.11
N PHE A 64 -4.53 -5.76 21.02
CA PHE A 64 -4.76 -4.56 21.83
C PHE A 64 -6.19 -4.02 21.64
N LEU A 65 -6.62 -3.88 20.41
CA LEU A 65 -7.96 -3.35 20.09
C LEU A 65 -9.11 -4.21 20.63
N THR A 66 -8.87 -5.50 20.85
CA THR A 66 -9.89 -6.44 21.32
C THR A 66 -9.85 -6.69 22.83
N HIS A 67 -8.70 -6.49 23.49
CA HIS A 67 -8.50 -6.91 24.90
C HIS A 67 -8.22 -5.77 25.86
N ASP A 68 -7.61 -4.67 25.40
CA ASP A 68 -7.16 -3.61 26.32
C ASP A 68 -8.32 -2.75 26.81
N GLU A 69 -8.41 -2.54 28.12
CA GLU A 69 -9.50 -1.77 28.77
C GLU A 69 -9.48 -0.29 28.41
N ARG A 70 -8.36 0.26 27.94
CA ARG A 70 -8.24 1.63 27.45
C ARG A 70 -8.97 1.84 26.15
N VAL A 71 -9.22 0.76 25.39
CA VAL A 71 -10.03 0.80 24.16
C VAL A 71 -11.50 0.83 24.55
N PRO A 72 -12.32 1.78 24.05
CA PRO A 72 -13.75 1.83 24.33
C PRO A 72 -14.44 0.48 24.06
N SER A 73 -15.31 0.02 24.97
CA SER A 73 -15.96 -1.29 24.89
C SER A 73 -16.65 -1.52 23.54
N LYS A 74 -17.40 -0.52 23.07
CA LYS A 74 -18.09 -0.57 21.77
C LYS A 74 -17.13 -0.91 20.62
N LEU A 75 -15.90 -0.41 20.67
CA LEU A 75 -14.89 -0.68 19.67
C LEU A 75 -14.30 -2.08 19.85
N ARG A 76 -13.99 -2.49 21.08
CA ARG A 76 -13.55 -3.86 21.38
C ARG A 76 -14.56 -4.88 20.85
N ASP A 77 -15.84 -4.69 21.14
CA ASP A 77 -16.92 -5.58 20.70
C ASP A 77 -17.01 -5.65 19.18
N GLN A 78 -16.83 -4.52 18.50
CA GLN A 78 -16.85 -4.48 17.04
C GLN A 78 -15.67 -5.24 16.44
N VAL A 79 -14.45 -4.97 16.88
CA VAL A 79 -13.23 -5.61 16.34
C VAL A 79 -13.19 -7.10 16.69
N SER A 80 -13.69 -7.52 17.86
CA SER A 80 -13.77 -8.92 18.29
C SER A 80 -14.66 -9.81 17.41
N ARG A 81 -15.43 -9.22 16.52
CA ARG A 81 -16.24 -9.98 15.54
C ARG A 81 -15.41 -10.50 14.36
N PHE A 82 -14.19 -10.02 14.19
CA PHE A 82 -13.29 -10.38 13.11
C PHE A 82 -12.18 -11.28 13.60
N GLY A 83 -11.68 -12.11 12.69
CA GLY A 83 -10.54 -13.00 12.91
C GLY A 83 -9.83 -13.28 11.59
N TRP A 84 -8.78 -14.07 11.64
CA TRP A 84 -8.09 -14.52 10.44
C TRP A 84 -8.98 -15.46 9.63
N ALA A 85 -8.94 -15.32 8.29
CA ALA A 85 -9.66 -16.19 7.38
C ALA A 85 -9.07 -17.62 7.45
N LYS A 86 -9.88 -18.61 7.89
CA LYS A 86 -9.41 -19.97 8.15
C LYS A 86 -9.00 -20.76 6.90
N ASP A 87 -9.45 -20.31 5.75
CA ASP A 87 -9.25 -20.91 4.44
C ASP A 87 -8.14 -20.23 3.62
N GLU A 88 -7.51 -19.19 4.16
CA GLU A 88 -6.41 -18.49 3.52
C GLU A 88 -5.11 -18.64 4.29
N PHE A 89 -3.99 -18.72 3.55
CA PHE A 89 -2.64 -18.83 4.11
C PHE A 89 -2.50 -19.90 5.19
N VAL A 90 -3.13 -21.08 4.97
CA VAL A 90 -3.23 -22.18 5.95
C VAL A 90 -1.87 -22.75 6.33
N ASP A 91 -0.88 -22.60 5.48
CA ASP A 91 0.51 -22.99 5.67
C ASP A 91 1.36 -21.90 6.40
N ASN A 92 0.75 -20.78 6.75
CA ASN A 92 1.40 -19.65 7.41
C ASN A 92 0.53 -19.05 8.53
N ASP A 93 -0.07 -19.87 9.37
CA ASP A 93 -0.93 -19.47 10.49
C ASP A 93 -2.07 -18.53 10.09
N ASN A 94 -2.59 -18.68 8.88
CA ASN A 94 -3.62 -17.83 8.29
C ASN A 94 -3.20 -16.35 8.15
N PHE A 95 -1.90 -16.07 8.14
CA PHE A 95 -1.35 -14.74 7.95
C PHE A 95 -0.76 -14.60 6.53
N PRO A 96 -0.95 -13.44 5.84
CA PRO A 96 -0.37 -13.22 4.51
C PRO A 96 1.14 -13.42 4.50
N THR A 97 1.65 -14.09 3.46
CA THR A 97 3.09 -14.36 3.31
C THR A 97 3.87 -13.19 2.71
N GLN A 98 3.15 -12.23 2.13
CA GLN A 98 3.75 -11.10 1.45
C GLN A 98 3.67 -9.83 2.31
N LEU A 99 4.83 -9.21 2.53
CA LEU A 99 4.89 -7.87 3.09
C LEU A 99 4.58 -6.83 2.02
N TYR A 100 3.70 -5.90 2.32
CA TYR A 100 3.38 -4.80 1.44
C TYR A 100 4.41 -3.67 1.59
N VAL A 101 5.46 -3.71 0.78
CA VAL A 101 6.50 -2.66 0.71
C VAL A 101 6.12 -1.71 -0.40
N ARG A 102 5.57 -0.56 -0.03
CA ARG A 102 4.96 0.41 -0.96
C ARG A 102 6.00 1.26 -1.67
N GLU A 103 5.75 1.58 -2.93
CA GLU A 103 6.57 2.45 -3.80
C GLU A 103 8.08 2.12 -3.75
N ALA A 104 8.46 0.88 -3.43
CA ALA A 104 9.83 0.52 -3.12
C ALA A 104 10.72 0.47 -4.37
N ARG A 105 10.47 -0.52 -5.24
CA ARG A 105 11.27 -0.72 -6.46
C ARG A 105 10.43 -0.53 -7.69
N ARG A 106 11.00 0.16 -8.67
CA ARG A 106 10.43 0.37 -10.00
C ARG A 106 11.47 0.04 -11.04
N LEU A 107 11.00 -0.38 -12.20
CA LEU A 107 11.86 -0.64 -13.36
C LEU A 107 12.63 0.62 -13.75
N ASN A 108 13.90 0.48 -14.07
CA ASN A 108 14.66 1.48 -14.81
C ASN A 108 14.51 1.18 -16.31
N GLY A 109 13.40 1.64 -16.89
CA GLY A 109 13.01 1.34 -18.26
C GLY A 109 13.50 2.33 -19.29
N GLU A 110 13.17 2.07 -20.56
CA GLU A 110 13.48 2.97 -21.68
C GLU A 110 12.74 4.29 -21.63
N TYR A 111 11.57 4.33 -20.96
CA TYR A 111 10.80 5.55 -20.71
C TYR A 111 10.34 5.58 -19.25
N ILE A 112 10.44 6.74 -18.63
CA ILE A 112 10.00 6.95 -17.24
C ILE A 112 8.69 7.73 -17.27
N MET A 113 7.59 7.11 -16.87
CA MET A 113 6.31 7.80 -16.69
C MET A 113 6.41 8.81 -15.54
N THR A 114 5.95 10.02 -15.80
CA THR A 114 6.04 11.14 -14.86
C THR A 114 4.65 11.67 -14.48
N GLN A 115 4.60 12.54 -13.50
CA GLN A 115 3.40 13.29 -13.16
C GLN A 115 2.79 14.02 -14.39
N LYS A 116 3.60 14.56 -15.27
CA LYS A 116 3.12 15.26 -16.48
C LYS A 116 2.34 14.34 -17.42
N ASN A 117 2.77 13.07 -17.53
CA ASN A 117 2.01 12.08 -18.28
C ASN A 117 0.65 11.82 -17.64
N CYS A 118 0.60 11.65 -16.31
CA CYS A 118 -0.65 11.42 -15.59
C CYS A 118 -1.62 12.60 -15.70
N GLN A 119 -1.11 13.83 -15.74
CA GLN A 119 -1.91 15.04 -15.87
C GLN A 119 -2.29 15.38 -17.32
N GLY A 120 -1.77 14.65 -18.30
CA GLY A 120 -2.01 14.88 -19.72
C GLY A 120 -1.20 16.05 -20.33
N GLU A 121 -0.23 16.58 -19.60
CA GLU A 121 0.68 17.62 -20.11
C GLU A 121 1.68 17.07 -21.12
N GLU A 122 2.06 15.78 -20.95
CA GLU A 122 2.90 15.04 -21.87
C GLU A 122 2.19 13.75 -22.27
N THR A 123 2.13 13.45 -23.57
CA THR A 123 1.55 12.21 -24.08
C THR A 123 2.62 11.32 -24.69
N VAL A 124 2.31 10.02 -24.81
CA VAL A 124 3.19 9.02 -25.42
C VAL A 124 2.59 8.48 -26.70
N GLY A 125 3.43 8.16 -27.69
CA GLY A 125 2.99 7.63 -28.98
C GLY A 125 2.97 6.10 -29.07
N ASP A 126 3.45 5.41 -28.04
CA ASP A 126 3.60 3.96 -27.98
C ASP A 126 2.71 3.33 -26.89
N ALA A 127 1.51 3.87 -26.71
CA ALA A 127 0.59 3.44 -25.65
C ALA A 127 0.21 1.96 -25.74
N ILE A 128 0.24 1.25 -24.61
CA ILE A 128 -0.24 -0.13 -24.46
C ILE A 128 -1.56 -0.24 -23.69
N GLY A 129 -1.97 0.83 -23.04
CA GLY A 129 -3.18 0.90 -22.24
C GLY A 129 -3.45 2.33 -21.78
N MET A 130 -4.56 2.49 -21.06
CA MET A 130 -4.95 3.76 -20.48
C MET A 130 -5.05 3.59 -18.96
N ALA A 131 -4.56 4.57 -18.21
CA ALA A 131 -4.75 4.67 -16.77
C ALA A 131 -5.65 5.87 -16.45
N ALA A 132 -6.40 5.78 -15.35
CA ALA A 132 -7.33 6.82 -14.92
C ALA A 132 -7.33 7.07 -13.41
N TYR A 133 -6.60 6.29 -12.64
CA TYR A 133 -6.56 6.44 -11.20
C TYR A 133 -5.82 7.71 -10.78
N GLY A 134 -6.27 8.35 -9.70
CA GLY A 134 -5.59 9.50 -9.14
C GLY A 134 -4.17 9.18 -8.66
N MET A 135 -3.26 10.14 -8.72
CA MET A 135 -1.94 9.98 -8.14
C MET A 135 -2.07 9.98 -6.62
N ASP A 136 -1.60 8.92 -5.98
CA ASP A 136 -1.47 8.82 -4.54
C ASP A 136 -0.14 8.17 -4.15
N SER A 137 0.36 8.53 -3.00
CA SER A 137 1.43 7.83 -2.33
C SER A 137 1.00 7.51 -0.90
N HIS A 138 1.74 6.64 -0.24
CA HIS A 138 1.44 6.26 1.13
C HIS A 138 2.19 7.15 2.11
N ASN A 139 1.68 7.19 3.35
CA ASN A 139 2.39 7.83 4.45
C ASN A 139 3.80 7.24 4.59
N CYS A 140 4.80 8.12 4.74
CA CYS A 140 6.20 7.73 4.87
C CYS A 140 6.60 7.52 6.33
N GLN A 141 5.97 8.25 7.25
CA GLN A 141 6.31 8.15 8.66
C GLN A 141 5.13 8.48 9.56
N ARG A 142 5.27 8.05 10.83
CA ARG A 142 4.38 8.39 11.92
C ARG A 142 5.14 9.18 12.95
N ILE A 143 4.63 10.35 13.30
CA ILE A 143 5.27 11.28 14.24
C ILE A 143 4.34 11.63 15.41
N ILE A 144 4.91 12.15 16.46
CA ILE A 144 4.15 12.74 17.57
C ILE A 144 4.30 14.25 17.50
N THR A 145 3.18 14.95 17.35
CA THR A 145 3.14 16.41 17.31
C THR A 145 2.06 16.89 18.30
N ASN A 146 2.45 17.76 19.22
CA ASN A 146 1.55 18.28 20.25
C ASN A 146 0.84 17.19 21.08
N GLY A 147 1.55 16.10 21.38
CA GLY A 147 0.99 14.96 22.13
C GLY A 147 0.02 14.07 21.34
N MET A 148 -0.13 14.29 20.05
CA MET A 148 -0.99 13.50 19.15
C MET A 148 -0.16 12.76 18.11
N VAL A 149 -0.61 11.56 17.77
CA VAL A 149 -0.05 10.78 16.65
C VAL A 149 -0.54 11.37 15.33
N LYS A 150 0.39 11.59 14.40
CA LYS A 150 0.13 12.07 13.05
C LYS A 150 0.90 11.22 12.05
N ASN A 151 0.24 10.81 10.98
CA ASN A 151 0.89 10.24 9.81
C ASN A 151 1.21 11.35 8.83
N GLU A 152 2.34 11.27 8.14
CA GLU A 152 2.72 12.26 7.13
C GLU A 152 3.45 11.64 5.95
N GLY A 153 3.57 12.42 4.88
CA GLY A 153 4.31 12.08 3.66
C GLY A 153 3.46 11.48 2.56
N ASP A 154 2.15 11.38 2.73
CA ASP A 154 1.26 11.04 1.63
C ASP A 154 1.06 12.24 0.69
N VAL A 155 0.88 11.93 -0.58
CA VAL A 155 0.53 12.89 -1.61
C VAL A 155 -0.68 12.35 -2.37
N GLN A 156 -1.73 13.16 -2.48
CA GLN A 156 -2.93 12.79 -3.22
C GLN A 156 -3.29 13.89 -4.20
N TYR A 157 -3.44 13.53 -5.47
CA TYR A 157 -3.83 14.44 -6.53
C TYR A 157 -4.76 13.74 -7.51
N HIS A 158 -5.93 14.31 -7.71
CA HIS A 158 -7.01 13.75 -8.53
C HIS A 158 -7.53 14.78 -9.53
N GLY A 159 -8.46 14.37 -10.39
CA GLY A 159 -9.18 15.28 -11.27
C GLY A 159 -8.55 15.49 -12.65
N PHE A 160 -7.66 14.63 -13.07
CA PHE A 160 -7.13 14.59 -14.43
C PHE A 160 -7.81 13.49 -15.27
N PRO A 161 -7.85 13.66 -16.62
CA PRO A 161 -8.45 12.67 -17.51
C PRO A 161 -7.62 11.38 -17.60
N PRO A 162 -8.19 10.29 -18.15
CA PRO A 162 -7.40 9.11 -18.50
C PRO A 162 -6.20 9.46 -19.40
N TYR A 163 -5.07 8.81 -19.15
CA TYR A 163 -3.81 9.05 -19.85
C TYR A 163 -3.18 7.75 -20.36
N PRO A 164 -2.41 7.79 -21.47
CA PRO A 164 -1.80 6.61 -22.04
C PRO A 164 -0.55 6.16 -21.26
N ILE A 165 -0.37 4.84 -21.13
CA ILE A 165 0.83 4.22 -20.57
C ILE A 165 1.75 3.81 -21.70
N SER A 166 3.01 4.25 -21.67
CA SER A 166 4.03 3.92 -22.67
C SER A 166 4.44 2.45 -22.58
N TYR A 167 4.54 1.79 -23.75
CA TYR A 167 5.15 0.45 -23.85
C TYR A 167 6.59 0.43 -23.31
N LYS A 168 7.35 1.50 -23.56
CA LYS A 168 8.73 1.62 -23.08
C LYS A 168 8.85 1.75 -21.56
N SER A 169 7.75 2.03 -20.86
CA SER A 169 7.75 2.05 -19.40
C SER A 169 7.71 0.65 -18.76
N ILE A 170 7.32 -0.37 -19.52
CA ILE A 170 7.34 -1.77 -19.07
C ILE A 170 8.52 -2.57 -19.63
N THR A 171 9.33 -1.97 -20.51
CA THR A 171 10.53 -2.58 -21.04
C THR A 171 11.78 -2.11 -20.30
N PRO A 172 12.65 -3.02 -19.84
CA PRO A 172 13.98 -2.64 -19.35
C PRO A 172 14.76 -1.86 -20.40
N LYS A 173 15.77 -1.13 -19.97
CA LYS A 173 16.76 -0.60 -20.91
C LYS A 173 17.34 -1.73 -21.74
N ARG A 174 17.50 -1.50 -23.03
CA ARG A 174 17.86 -2.55 -24.00
C ARG A 174 19.21 -3.17 -23.73
N GLU A 175 20.14 -2.42 -23.17
CA GLU A 175 21.46 -2.89 -22.73
C GLU A 175 21.39 -3.81 -21.51
N GLU A 176 20.30 -3.74 -20.72
CA GLU A 176 20.10 -4.58 -19.54
C GLU A 176 19.37 -5.89 -19.89
N CYS A 177 18.31 -5.80 -20.68
CA CYS A 177 17.53 -6.98 -21.07
C CYS A 177 16.67 -6.72 -22.30
N THR A 178 16.70 -7.64 -23.26
CA THR A 178 15.98 -7.50 -24.54
C THR A 178 14.68 -8.29 -24.63
N ASN A 179 14.41 -9.19 -23.69
CA ASN A 179 13.32 -10.17 -23.78
C ASN A 179 12.47 -10.26 -22.51
N LEU A 180 12.40 -9.17 -21.73
CA LEU A 180 11.61 -9.08 -20.50
C LEU A 180 10.58 -7.96 -20.61
N LEU A 181 9.37 -8.20 -20.11
CA LEU A 181 8.37 -7.17 -19.84
C LEU A 181 8.04 -7.16 -18.34
N VAL A 182 7.96 -5.98 -17.77
CA VAL A 182 7.71 -5.76 -16.31
C VAL A 182 6.45 -4.92 -16.14
N PRO A 183 5.25 -5.53 -16.18
CA PRO A 183 4.00 -4.78 -16.17
C PRO A 183 3.57 -4.28 -14.77
N VAL A 184 4.15 -4.80 -13.69
CA VAL A 184 3.72 -4.46 -12.32
C VAL A 184 4.53 -3.33 -11.72
N CYS A 185 5.87 -3.43 -11.78
CA CYS A 185 6.78 -2.41 -11.23
C CYS A 185 7.30 -1.52 -12.35
N ILE A 186 6.42 -0.86 -13.08
CA ILE A 186 6.77 -0.11 -14.27
C ILE A 186 7.73 1.05 -13.98
N SER A 187 8.40 1.50 -15.03
CA SER A 187 9.32 2.64 -14.96
C SER A 187 8.54 3.94 -14.78
N SER A 188 8.61 4.52 -13.59
CA SER A 188 7.86 5.75 -13.25
C SER A 188 8.54 6.53 -12.14
N THR A 189 8.20 7.82 -12.04
CA THR A 189 8.52 8.59 -10.83
C THR A 189 7.66 8.13 -9.66
N HIS A 190 8.09 8.45 -8.44
CA HIS A 190 7.40 8.03 -7.22
C HIS A 190 5.89 8.38 -7.22
N ILE A 191 5.54 9.61 -7.54
CA ILE A 191 4.15 10.07 -7.48
C ILE A 191 3.29 9.49 -8.62
N ALA A 192 3.86 9.30 -9.82
CA ALA A 192 3.16 8.68 -10.93
C ALA A 192 2.88 7.20 -10.67
N PHE A 193 3.74 6.52 -9.93
CA PHE A 193 3.58 5.11 -9.59
C PHE A 193 2.28 4.83 -8.83
N GLY A 194 1.89 5.72 -7.91
CA GLY A 194 0.65 5.59 -7.16
C GLY A 194 -0.59 5.51 -8.05
N SER A 195 -0.61 6.27 -9.16
CA SER A 195 -1.69 6.21 -10.15
C SER A 195 -1.61 4.95 -11.01
N ILE A 196 -0.45 4.67 -11.59
CA ILE A 196 -0.31 3.64 -12.64
C ILE A 196 -0.44 2.22 -12.06
N ARG A 197 0.03 1.96 -10.85
CA ARG A 197 -0.02 0.64 -10.21
C ARG A 197 -1.44 0.10 -9.96
N MET A 198 -2.42 0.99 -9.93
CA MET A 198 -3.83 0.63 -9.71
C MET A 198 -4.55 0.24 -11.01
N GLU A 199 -3.87 0.41 -12.14
CA GLU A 199 -4.38 0.03 -13.45
C GLU A 199 -3.56 -1.15 -13.97
N PRO A 200 -4.12 -2.37 -13.98
CA PRO A 200 -3.46 -3.56 -14.50
C PRO A 200 -3.33 -3.58 -16.01
#